data_05fb84348d2a90e6720c1a580a427fc8
#
_entry.id   05fb84348d2a90e6720c1a580a427fc8
#
_cell.length_a   1.000
_cell.length_b   1.000
_cell.length_c   1.000
_cell.angle_alpha   90.00
_cell.angle_beta   90.00
_cell.angle_gamma   90.00
#
_symmetry.space_group_name_H-M   'P 1'
#
loop_
_entity.id
_entity.type
_entity.pdbx_description
1 polymer ?
#
loop_
_entity_poly.entity_id
_entity_poly.type
_entity_poly.pdbx_seq_one_letter_code
_entity_poly.pdbx_strand_id
1 'polypeptide(L)'
;MALIEKVGLFNRAFGQSGGEDSEFFYRCKQHGAKLTWCDEAEVLEYLSLDRANLQYAIKRGRRGGQTFSKIRKNHYSLDKKAIIITTRSIVGLFGVLASLPLVAFTGKRKGTILLVNSIARLGQIEGLFGRETKMYGE
;
A
#
# COMPACT_ATOMS: atom_id res chain seq x y z
N MET A 1 -8.05 -8.92 -25.84
CA MET A 1 -7.21 -10.14 -25.73
C MET A 1 -5.71 -9.83 -25.70
N ALA A 2 -5.20 -9.02 -26.61
CA ALA A 2 -3.75 -8.76 -26.72
C ALA A 2 -3.01 -8.29 -25.45
N LEU A 3 -3.66 -7.60 -24.49
CA LEU A 3 -2.97 -7.11 -23.29
C LEU A 3 -2.76 -8.23 -22.26
N ILE A 4 -3.77 -9.06 -22.01
CA ILE A 4 -3.68 -10.18 -21.05
C ILE A 4 -2.67 -11.23 -21.53
N GLU A 5 -2.60 -11.45 -22.84
CA GLU A 5 -1.60 -12.35 -23.43
C GLU A 5 -0.17 -11.86 -23.21
N LYS A 6 0.06 -10.53 -23.23
CA LYS A 6 1.37 -9.92 -22.97
C LYS A 6 1.73 -9.85 -21.50
N VAL A 7 0.75 -9.57 -20.65
CA VAL A 7 0.95 -9.30 -19.22
C VAL A 7 0.83 -10.58 -18.38
N GLY A 8 0.08 -11.57 -18.86
CA GLY A 8 -0.24 -12.79 -18.10
C GLY A 8 -1.30 -12.56 -17.02
N LEU A 9 -1.57 -13.58 -16.22
CA LEU A 9 -2.57 -13.59 -15.16
C LEU A 9 -2.07 -12.93 -13.86
N PHE A 10 -2.93 -12.89 -12.85
CA PHE A 10 -2.57 -12.42 -11.50
C PHE A 10 -1.42 -13.23 -10.90
N ASN A 11 -0.50 -12.52 -10.24
CA ASN A 11 0.68 -13.13 -9.64
C ASN A 11 0.33 -13.78 -8.28
N ARG A 12 0.41 -15.12 -8.23
CA ARG A 12 0.10 -15.92 -7.03
C ARG A 12 0.96 -15.57 -5.81
N ALA A 13 2.14 -14.98 -5.98
CA ALA A 13 3.01 -14.52 -4.89
C ALA A 13 2.38 -13.43 -4.01
N PHE A 14 1.28 -12.83 -4.45
CA PHE A 14 0.52 -11.84 -3.69
C PHE A 14 -0.74 -12.41 -3.01
N GLY A 15 -1.09 -13.68 -3.21
CA GLY A 15 -2.34 -14.26 -2.74
C GLY A 15 -2.54 -14.20 -1.22
N GLN A 16 -1.48 -14.31 -0.42
CA GLN A 16 -1.58 -14.19 1.05
C GLN A 16 -1.40 -12.76 1.56
N SER A 17 -0.59 -11.97 0.90
CA SER A 17 -0.37 -10.57 1.28
C SER A 17 -1.43 -9.63 0.70
N GLY A 18 -2.10 -10.00 -0.37
CA GLY A 18 -2.96 -9.15 -1.18
C GLY A 18 -2.17 -8.13 -2.01
N GLY A 19 -2.87 -7.41 -2.89
CA GLY A 19 -2.28 -6.44 -3.80
C GLY A 19 -1.91 -7.03 -5.17
N GLU A 20 -2.45 -8.20 -5.48
CA GLU A 20 -2.39 -8.86 -6.79
C GLU A 20 -2.97 -7.98 -7.91
N ASP A 21 -4.02 -7.24 -7.61
CA ASP A 21 -4.63 -6.23 -8.48
C ASP A 21 -3.66 -5.09 -8.78
N SER A 22 -3.06 -4.53 -7.75
CA SER A 22 -2.08 -3.43 -7.88
C SER A 22 -0.85 -3.85 -8.67
N GLU A 23 -0.37 -5.07 -8.47
CA GLU A 23 0.74 -5.66 -9.22
C GLU A 23 0.34 -5.88 -10.69
N PHE A 24 -0.84 -6.44 -10.93
CA PHE A 24 -1.34 -6.69 -12.28
C PHE A 24 -1.48 -5.38 -13.07
N PHE A 25 -2.14 -4.37 -12.50
CA PHE A 25 -2.27 -3.07 -13.18
C PHE A 25 -0.93 -2.34 -13.33
N TYR A 26 0.01 -2.54 -12.42
CA TYR A 26 1.37 -2.02 -12.59
C TYR A 26 2.04 -2.63 -13.82
N ARG A 27 1.96 -3.95 -14.02
CA ARG A 27 2.47 -4.63 -15.24
C ARG A 27 1.74 -4.15 -16.49
N CYS A 28 0.41 -4.03 -16.45
CA CYS A 28 -0.38 -3.48 -17.57
C CYS A 28 0.16 -2.11 -18.00
N LYS A 29 0.43 -1.21 -17.04
CA LYS A 29 0.98 0.11 -17.31
C LYS A 29 2.38 0.05 -17.93
N GLN A 30 3.24 -0.87 -17.47
CA GLN A 30 4.57 -1.07 -18.07
C GLN A 30 4.49 -1.53 -19.54
N HIS A 31 3.43 -2.23 -19.90
CA HIS A 31 3.14 -2.66 -21.29
C HIS A 31 2.30 -1.63 -22.07
N GLY A 32 2.21 -0.38 -21.61
CA GLY A 32 1.58 0.71 -22.34
C GLY A 32 0.07 0.82 -22.19
N ALA A 33 -0.55 0.08 -21.25
CA ALA A 33 -1.97 0.22 -20.97
C ALA A 33 -2.28 1.62 -20.39
N LYS A 34 -3.34 2.22 -20.89
CA LYS A 34 -3.92 3.45 -20.34
C LYS A 34 -4.99 3.07 -19.32
N LEU A 35 -4.81 3.50 -18.08
CA LEU A 35 -5.80 3.32 -17.01
C LEU A 35 -6.63 4.60 -16.93
N THR A 36 -7.93 4.47 -17.01
CA THR A 36 -8.90 5.57 -16.88
C THR A 36 -9.81 5.35 -15.70
N TRP A 37 -10.32 6.43 -15.16
CA TRP A 37 -11.38 6.39 -14.15
C TRP A 37 -12.74 6.26 -14.84
N CYS A 38 -13.66 5.51 -14.24
CA CYS A 38 -15.03 5.35 -14.69
C CYS A 38 -15.97 5.58 -13.50
N ASP A 39 -16.66 6.70 -13.50
CA ASP A 39 -17.55 7.09 -12.40
C ASP A 39 -18.79 6.21 -12.32
N GLU A 40 -19.22 5.62 -13.45
CA GLU A 40 -20.38 4.75 -13.54
C GLU A 40 -20.11 3.32 -13.00
N ALA A 41 -18.83 2.97 -12.81
CA ALA A 41 -18.44 1.67 -12.27
C ALA A 41 -18.42 1.67 -10.74
N GLU A 42 -19.58 1.89 -10.13
CA GLU A 42 -19.72 1.87 -8.68
C GLU A 42 -19.64 0.45 -8.12
N VAL A 43 -18.86 0.27 -7.05
CA VAL A 43 -18.73 -0.99 -6.32
C VAL A 43 -19.06 -0.76 -4.85
N LEU A 44 -19.98 -1.56 -4.31
CA LEU A 44 -20.29 -1.57 -2.88
C LEU A 44 -19.44 -2.62 -2.17
N GLU A 45 -18.62 -2.18 -1.21
CA GLU A 45 -17.84 -3.06 -0.34
C GLU A 45 -18.49 -3.12 1.06
N TYR A 46 -18.92 -4.30 1.49
CA TYR A 46 -19.38 -4.52 2.85
C TYR A 46 -18.18 -4.69 3.78
N LEU A 47 -18.01 -3.72 4.67
CA LEU A 47 -16.97 -3.78 5.69
C LEU A 47 -17.53 -4.48 6.94
N SER A 48 -17.01 -5.66 7.28
CA SER A 48 -17.38 -6.35 8.51
C SER A 48 -16.86 -5.61 9.75
N LEU A 49 -17.53 -5.75 10.89
CA LEU A 49 -17.21 -5.01 12.12
C LEU A 49 -15.78 -5.27 12.62
N ASP A 50 -15.26 -6.48 12.43
CA ASP A 50 -13.87 -6.86 12.73
C ASP A 50 -12.84 -6.08 11.90
N ARG A 51 -13.24 -5.54 10.74
CA ARG A 51 -12.42 -4.69 9.87
C ARG A 51 -12.63 -3.19 10.10
N ALA A 52 -13.70 -2.81 10.79
CA ALA A 52 -14.06 -1.42 11.07
C ALA A 52 -13.38 -0.85 12.32
N ASN A 53 -12.08 -1.14 12.52
CA ASN A 53 -11.33 -0.67 13.68
C ASN A 53 -9.94 -0.14 13.29
N LEU A 54 -9.34 0.62 14.23
CA LEU A 54 -8.04 1.26 14.01
C LEU A 54 -6.91 0.23 13.81
N GLN A 55 -6.95 -0.87 14.53
CA GLN A 55 -5.92 -1.91 14.44
C GLN A 55 -5.89 -2.54 13.04
N TYR A 56 -7.05 -2.82 12.47
CA TYR A 56 -7.16 -3.30 11.10
C TYR A 56 -6.67 -2.24 10.10
N ALA A 57 -7.05 -0.96 10.28
CA ALA A 57 -6.61 0.14 9.41
C ALA A 57 -5.08 0.28 9.42
N ILE A 58 -4.44 0.19 10.58
CA ILE A 58 -2.98 0.20 10.75
C ILE A 58 -2.35 -0.99 10.01
N LYS A 59 -2.84 -2.21 10.25
CA LYS A 59 -2.34 -3.42 9.60
C LYS A 59 -2.47 -3.33 8.08
N ARG A 60 -3.63 -2.87 7.58
CA ARG A 60 -3.88 -2.65 6.15
C ARG A 60 -2.96 -1.60 5.55
N GLY A 61 -2.75 -0.47 6.24
CA GLY A 61 -1.84 0.60 5.82
C GLY A 61 -0.40 0.12 5.70
N ARG A 62 0.11 -0.58 6.73
CA ARG A 62 1.46 -1.17 6.75
C ARG A 62 1.65 -2.13 5.58
N ARG A 63 0.71 -3.08 5.39
CA ARG A 63 0.72 -4.03 4.28
C ARG A 63 0.71 -3.31 2.92
N GLY A 64 -0.15 -2.31 2.75
CA GLY A 64 -0.20 -1.53 1.50
C GLY A 64 1.14 -0.90 1.16
N GLY A 65 1.86 -0.39 2.17
CA GLY A 65 3.22 0.12 2.02
C GLY A 65 4.20 -0.98 1.58
N GLN A 66 4.18 -2.14 2.23
CA GLN A 66 5.02 -3.29 1.88
C GLN A 66 4.78 -3.76 0.43
N THR A 67 3.52 -3.91 0.04
CA THR A 67 3.11 -4.27 -1.33
C THR A 67 3.61 -3.26 -2.35
N PHE A 68 3.46 -1.96 -2.08
CA PHE A 68 3.95 -0.90 -2.96
C PHE A 68 5.44 -1.04 -3.27
N SER A 69 6.25 -1.31 -2.25
CA SER A 69 7.69 -1.49 -2.42
C SER A 69 8.05 -2.84 -3.03
N LYS A 70 7.35 -3.91 -2.69
CA LYS A 70 7.53 -5.24 -3.29
C LYS A 70 7.37 -5.19 -4.81
N ILE A 71 6.32 -4.52 -5.31
CA ILE A 71 6.06 -4.37 -6.74
C ILE A 71 7.18 -3.61 -7.45
N ARG A 72 7.78 -2.63 -6.80
CA ARG A 72 8.71 -1.68 -7.42
C ARG A 72 10.19 -1.92 -7.13
N LYS A 73 10.53 -2.76 -6.14
CA LYS A 73 11.92 -2.91 -5.68
C LYS A 73 12.92 -3.28 -6.78
N ASN A 74 12.49 -4.05 -7.77
CA ASN A 74 13.34 -4.48 -8.87
C ASN A 74 13.61 -3.37 -9.90
N HIS A 75 12.83 -2.28 -9.85
CA HIS A 75 12.97 -1.12 -10.74
C HIS A 75 13.75 0.04 -10.08
N TYR A 76 14.23 -0.14 -8.84
CA TYR A 76 14.97 0.89 -8.12
C TYR A 76 16.47 0.60 -8.15
N SER A 77 17.28 1.59 -8.56
CA SER A 77 18.73 1.60 -8.33
C SER A 77 19.05 1.65 -6.83
N LEU A 78 20.30 1.35 -6.44
CA LEU A 78 20.75 1.41 -5.04
C LEU A 78 20.57 2.81 -4.44
N ASP A 79 20.93 3.87 -5.19
CA ASP A 79 20.76 5.25 -4.74
C ASP A 79 19.30 5.61 -4.50
N LYS A 80 18.42 5.21 -5.42
CA LYS A 80 16.96 5.38 -5.24
C LYS A 80 16.44 4.66 -4.00
N LYS A 81 16.91 3.44 -3.73
CA LYS A 81 16.55 2.71 -2.50
C LYS A 81 16.99 3.46 -1.25
N ALA A 82 18.21 3.96 -1.21
CA ALA A 82 18.74 4.74 -0.08
C ALA A 82 17.91 6.02 0.15
N ILE A 83 17.63 6.78 -0.90
CA ILE A 83 16.80 7.99 -0.82
C ILE A 83 15.39 7.65 -0.30
N ILE A 84 14.77 6.58 -0.81
CA ILE A 84 13.43 6.16 -0.37
C ILE A 84 13.45 5.77 1.10
N ILE A 85 14.42 4.98 1.55
CA ILE A 85 14.55 4.57 2.95
C ILE A 85 14.65 5.82 3.84
N THR A 86 15.57 6.74 3.53
CA THR A 86 15.80 7.93 4.34
C THR A 86 14.56 8.84 4.39
N THR A 87 14.00 9.21 3.25
CA THR A 87 12.85 10.11 3.19
C THR A 87 11.60 9.51 3.83
N ARG A 88 11.34 8.21 3.60
CA ARG A 88 10.17 7.53 4.19
C ARG A 88 10.31 7.30 5.69
N SER A 89 11.53 7.05 6.18
CA SER A 89 11.80 6.96 7.63
C SER A 89 11.50 8.28 8.31
N ILE A 90 12.05 9.37 7.80
CA ILE A 90 11.85 10.71 8.36
C ILE A 90 10.36 11.08 8.34
N VAL A 91 9.72 11.06 7.18
CA VAL A 91 8.31 11.46 7.04
C VAL A 91 7.39 10.53 7.81
N GLY A 92 7.67 9.22 7.84
CA GLY A 92 6.89 8.26 8.60
C GLY A 92 6.98 8.51 10.11
N LEU A 93 8.17 8.71 10.64
CA LEU A 93 8.40 8.97 12.06
C LEU A 93 7.73 10.28 12.51
N PHE A 94 8.00 11.39 11.80
CA PHE A 94 7.36 12.66 12.10
C PHE A 94 5.85 12.60 12.02
N GLY A 95 5.29 11.90 11.04
CA GLY A 95 3.85 11.73 10.91
C GLY A 95 3.22 10.92 12.04
N VAL A 96 3.91 9.89 12.56
CA VAL A 96 3.45 9.15 13.74
C VAL A 96 3.45 10.07 14.96
N LEU A 97 4.52 10.81 15.21
CA LEU A 97 4.62 11.74 16.33
C LEU A 97 3.57 12.86 16.25
N ALA A 98 3.33 13.42 15.07
CA ALA A 98 2.33 14.47 14.86
C ALA A 98 0.88 13.98 14.92
N SER A 99 0.63 12.67 14.79
CA SER A 99 -0.74 12.13 14.77
C SER A 99 -1.47 12.30 16.11
N LEU A 100 -0.76 12.16 17.24
CA LEU A 100 -1.34 12.31 18.58
C LEU A 100 -1.85 13.75 18.86
N PRO A 101 -1.01 14.80 18.74
CA PRO A 101 -1.49 16.17 18.92
C PRO A 101 -2.56 16.54 17.88
N LEU A 102 -2.47 16.03 16.66
CA LEU A 102 -3.47 16.29 15.64
C LEU A 102 -4.85 15.71 16.02
N VAL A 103 -4.91 14.55 16.67
CA VAL A 103 -6.15 14.01 17.24
C VAL A 103 -6.77 14.98 18.24
N ALA A 104 -5.97 15.56 19.13
CA ALA A 104 -6.43 16.47 20.14
C ALA A 104 -6.99 17.78 19.57
N PHE A 105 -6.35 18.35 18.53
CA PHE A 105 -6.72 19.66 17.97
C PHE A 105 -7.74 19.61 16.84
N THR A 106 -7.75 18.55 16.02
CA THR A 106 -8.57 18.50 14.78
C THR A 106 -9.52 17.31 14.72
N GLY A 107 -9.56 16.51 15.78
CA GLY A 107 -10.42 15.35 15.92
C GLY A 107 -9.83 14.04 15.42
N LYS A 108 -10.42 12.94 15.90
CA LYS A 108 -9.93 11.56 15.70
C LYS A 108 -9.71 11.20 14.23
N ARG A 109 -10.56 11.66 13.33
CA ARG A 109 -10.49 11.29 11.90
C ARG A 109 -9.18 11.72 11.24
N LYS A 110 -8.79 13.00 11.40
CA LYS A 110 -7.56 13.51 10.75
C LYS A 110 -6.30 12.88 11.33
N GLY A 111 -6.23 12.74 12.66
CA GLY A 111 -5.11 12.08 13.32
C GLY A 111 -4.97 10.60 12.92
N THR A 112 -6.09 9.86 12.83
CA THR A 112 -6.08 8.48 12.36
C THR A 112 -5.59 8.35 10.91
N ILE A 113 -6.05 9.23 10.01
CA ILE A 113 -5.59 9.22 8.61
C ILE A 113 -4.08 9.47 8.54
N LEU A 114 -3.58 10.47 9.30
CA LEU A 114 -2.14 10.76 9.35
C LEU A 114 -1.35 9.57 9.89
N LEU A 115 -1.81 8.94 10.96
CA LEU A 115 -1.17 7.76 11.56
C LEU A 115 -1.08 6.60 10.55
N VAL A 116 -2.20 6.23 9.92
CA VAL A 116 -2.24 5.12 8.97
C VAL A 116 -1.35 5.39 7.76
N ASN A 117 -1.36 6.61 7.22
CA ASN A 117 -0.50 7.01 6.10
C ASN A 117 0.99 6.98 6.48
N SER A 118 1.32 7.36 7.70
CA SER A 118 2.70 7.35 8.21
C SER A 118 3.21 5.92 8.40
N ILE A 119 2.37 5.04 8.93
CA ILE A 119 2.67 3.61 9.06
C ILE A 119 2.82 2.96 7.68
N ALA A 120 2.01 3.34 6.69
CA ALA A 120 2.18 2.87 5.32
C ALA A 120 3.55 3.26 4.73
N ARG A 121 4.08 4.45 5.05
CA ARG A 121 5.43 4.86 4.63
C ARG A 121 6.52 4.01 5.30
N LEU A 122 6.37 3.69 6.58
CA LEU A 122 7.28 2.76 7.26
C LEU A 122 7.18 1.34 6.67
N GLY A 123 5.96 0.89 6.33
CA GLY A 123 5.73 -0.36 5.61
C GLY A 123 6.46 -0.44 4.26
N GLN A 124 6.63 0.70 3.56
CA GLN A 124 7.40 0.72 2.31
C GLN A 124 8.88 0.35 2.53
N ILE A 125 9.46 0.77 3.65
CA ILE A 125 10.83 0.39 4.01
C ILE A 125 10.92 -1.12 4.24
N GLU A 126 9.99 -1.68 5.02
CA GLU A 126 9.93 -3.12 5.28
C GLU A 126 9.78 -3.95 4.01
N GLY A 127 8.95 -3.48 3.06
CA GLY A 127 8.75 -4.13 1.76
C GLY A 127 10.01 -4.16 0.89
N LEU A 128 10.90 -3.16 0.99
CA LEU A 128 12.21 -3.19 0.31
C LEU A 128 13.10 -4.33 0.83
N PHE A 129 13.00 -4.64 2.13
CA PHE A 129 13.71 -5.75 2.77
C PHE A 129 12.98 -7.10 2.67
N GLY A 130 11.88 -7.17 1.91
CA GLY A 130 11.13 -8.41 1.69
C GLY A 130 10.22 -8.83 2.83
N ARG A 131 9.97 -7.96 3.82
CA ARG A 131 8.98 -8.24 4.88
C ARG A 131 7.56 -8.11 4.34
N GLU A 132 6.72 -9.05 4.70
CA GLU A 132 5.31 -9.10 4.28
C GLU A 132 4.39 -9.37 5.47
N THR A 133 3.29 -8.64 5.53
CA THR A 133 2.21 -8.88 6.49
C THR A 133 1.14 -9.71 5.79
N LYS A 134 0.91 -10.93 6.27
CA LYS A 134 -0.19 -11.76 5.77
C LYS A 134 -1.53 -11.20 6.26
N MET A 135 -2.49 -11.11 5.35
CA MET A 135 -3.86 -10.65 5.61
C MET A 135 -4.88 -11.77 5.42
N TYR A 136 -4.56 -12.74 4.58
CA TYR A 136 -5.44 -13.82 4.15
C TYR A 136 -4.72 -15.17 4.30
N GLY A 137 -5.49 -16.20 4.64
CA GLY A 137 -5.01 -17.56 4.77
C GLY A 137 -4.26 -17.81 6.10
N GLU A 138 -4.83 -18.61 6.94
CA GLU A 138 -4.14 -19.49 7.86
C GLU A 138 -3.80 -20.79 7.13
#